data_5f14e81fa5c72eb04a265cd98c1c1b91
#
_entry.id   5f14e81fa5c72eb04a265cd98c1c1b91
#
_cell.length_a   1.000
_cell.length_b   1.000
_cell.length_c   1.000
_cell.angle_alpha   90.00
_cell.angle_beta   90.00
_cell.angle_gamma   90.00
#
_symmetry.space_group_name_H-M   'P 1'
#
loop_
_entity.id
_entity.type
_entity.pdbx_description
1 polymer ?
#
loop_
_entity_poly.entity_id
_entity_poly.type
_entity_poly.pdbx_seq_one_letter_code
_entity_poly.pdbx_strand_id
1 'polypeptide(L)'
;MYRGFILQQCSATSRIVCNVGCLLLISIAAADRRAIGGEVRLANFRVDVTPPIGDGPCVGCMPKVSSVEHPLEMRGVVLRSGDDSYVIAAIDFCGICNTSDEVLRDAMAKAAGTTRERVALQSLHQHSAPILDVDAVRILHGEGSPELATHIQFTNEIAQRTAIAIQGSLSEMKTVTRVAGTKAIVEQVASNRRVPQPDGSIAVRASVTREPDVRDAPEGLIDPWLRTVSFFNGDQKLVQLHYYATHPQTFYGDARISWDCVGMARQEFENKSGVPQIYFTGCGGNITVGKYNDGTRAARDRLASRLHDAMVRSSTAQPDVAVNVTTLKPTEISWTSAPIPFTVREDGAFNPGLLQSQLAPEQAFSTRLTAAMFSGFGQRLREGYIAQASRLRIGELEILHLPGEPFVEFQLYAQVQAAKSTFVCVAGYGECGVWYYGPDRIFADRGGYEQTWSLTGPCEAEVKSAISTLLTR
;
A
#
# COMPACT_ATOMS: atom_id res chain seq x y z
N MET A 1 22.37 -42.03 58.55
CA MET A 1 23.53 -41.91 59.49
C MET A 1 23.87 -40.43 59.53
N TYR A 2 23.52 -39.87 60.63
CA TYR A 2 24.29 -39.24 61.70
C TYR A 2 25.05 -37.99 61.29
N ARG A 3 24.58 -36.91 61.78
CA ARG A 3 24.92 -35.91 62.86
C ARG A 3 25.81 -34.80 62.33
N GLY A 4 25.70 -33.57 62.73
CA GLY A 4 25.00 -32.87 63.78
C GLY A 4 25.75 -31.60 64.21
N PHE A 5 25.07 -30.54 64.54
CA PHE A 5 25.37 -29.53 65.56
C PHE A 5 26.74 -28.83 65.57
N ILE A 6 26.89 -27.54 65.71
CA ILE A 6 26.75 -26.75 66.97
C ILE A 6 26.79 -25.27 66.72
N LEU A 7 25.93 -24.56 67.41
CA LEU A 7 25.89 -23.11 67.66
C LEU A 7 27.07 -22.68 68.57
N GLN A 8 27.54 -21.46 68.39
CA GLN A 8 28.06 -20.69 69.55
C GLN A 8 27.81 -19.19 69.33
N GLN A 9 27.02 -18.60 70.23
CA GLN A 9 26.93 -17.18 70.53
C GLN A 9 28.16 -16.71 71.27
N CYS A 10 28.58 -15.47 71.11
CA CYS A 10 29.15 -14.66 72.17
C CYS A 10 29.01 -13.16 71.92
N SER A 11 28.58 -12.49 72.87
CA SER A 11 28.10 -11.16 73.18
C SER A 11 29.07 -9.99 73.05
N ALA A 12 28.52 -8.86 72.72
CA ALA A 12 28.64 -7.49 73.26
C ALA A 12 30.00 -6.91 73.67
N THR A 13 30.30 -5.73 73.13
CA THR A 13 30.51 -4.53 74.00
C THR A 13 30.57 -3.24 73.11
N SER A 14 29.94 -2.21 73.60
CA SER A 14 29.80 -0.84 73.10
C SER A 14 31.11 -0.09 72.85
N ARG A 15 31.15 0.74 71.82
CA ARG A 15 31.83 2.06 71.86
C ARG A 15 31.08 3.05 70.99
N ILE A 16 30.57 4.09 71.62
CA ILE A 16 30.02 5.29 71.05
C ILE A 16 31.19 6.10 70.48
N VAL A 17 31.13 6.45 69.20
CA VAL A 17 31.93 7.54 68.63
C VAL A 17 30.97 8.47 67.86
N CYS A 18 30.77 9.65 68.43
CA CYS A 18 30.13 10.79 67.74
C CYS A 18 31.00 11.19 66.54
N ASN A 19 30.39 11.18 65.36
CA ASN A 19 30.93 11.93 64.27
C ASN A 19 29.77 12.77 63.62
N VAL A 20 30.00 14.07 63.69
CA VAL A 20 29.21 15.10 63.04
C VAL A 20 29.37 14.93 61.55
N GLY A 21 28.39 14.42 60.88
CA GLY A 21 28.33 14.28 59.43
C GLY A 21 27.48 15.41 58.81
N CYS A 22 28.10 16.28 58.04
CA CYS A 22 27.51 17.28 57.18
C CYS A 22 26.38 16.64 56.34
N LEU A 23 25.14 17.06 56.52
CA LEU A 23 24.05 16.85 55.59
C LEU A 23 24.28 17.71 54.34
N LEU A 24 24.82 17.17 53.28
CA LEU A 24 24.70 17.72 51.93
C LEU A 24 23.28 17.46 51.44
N LEU A 25 22.43 18.48 51.51
CA LEU A 25 21.18 18.55 50.77
C LEU A 25 21.51 18.58 49.26
N ILE A 26 21.47 17.39 48.62
CA ILE A 26 21.41 17.32 47.17
C ILE A 26 19.96 17.67 46.82
N SER A 27 19.76 18.96 46.46
CA SER A 27 18.55 19.39 45.75
C SER A 27 18.54 18.70 44.39
N ILE A 28 17.85 17.58 44.29
CA ILE A 28 17.44 17.02 42.99
C ILE A 28 16.45 18.03 42.43
N ALA A 29 16.94 18.95 41.60
CA ALA A 29 16.06 19.68 40.71
C ALA A 29 15.30 18.66 39.86
N ALA A 30 14.05 18.41 40.20
CA ALA A 30 13.12 17.78 39.30
C ALA A 30 13.07 18.69 38.07
N ALA A 31 13.88 18.38 37.06
CA ALA A 31 13.73 18.95 35.74
C ALA A 31 12.29 18.60 35.34
N ASP A 32 11.44 19.60 35.30
CA ASP A 32 10.13 19.57 34.70
C ASP A 32 10.34 19.02 33.27
N ARG A 33 10.18 17.72 33.09
CA ARG A 33 10.01 17.12 31.77
C ARG A 33 8.62 17.58 31.30
N ARG A 34 8.57 18.86 30.89
CA ARG A 34 7.51 19.26 29.97
C ARG A 34 7.56 18.23 28.86
N ALA A 35 6.45 17.55 28.63
CA ALA A 35 6.25 16.68 27.51
C ALA A 35 6.43 17.52 26.23
N ILE A 36 7.68 17.62 25.81
CA ILE A 36 8.04 18.11 24.48
C ILE A 36 7.45 17.04 23.57
N GLY A 37 6.58 17.43 22.66
CA GLY A 37 6.03 16.56 21.64
C GLY A 37 7.16 15.68 21.09
N GLY A 38 6.98 14.35 21.08
CA GLY A 38 8.05 13.44 20.75
C GLY A 38 8.63 13.80 19.37
N GLU A 39 9.96 13.80 19.26
CA GLU A 39 10.65 14.08 17.99
C GLU A 39 10.12 13.14 16.90
N VAL A 40 9.68 13.71 15.77
CA VAL A 40 9.26 12.91 14.61
C VAL A 40 10.47 12.70 13.73
N ARG A 41 10.75 11.44 13.40
CA ARG A 41 11.89 11.04 12.57
C ARG A 41 11.43 10.15 11.43
N LEU A 42 12.12 10.23 10.29
CA LEU A 42 11.81 9.47 9.09
C LEU A 42 13.08 8.87 8.49
N ALA A 43 12.98 7.61 8.08
CA ALA A 43 13.96 6.94 7.23
C ALA A 43 13.32 6.51 5.92
N ASN A 44 14.07 6.57 4.82
CA ASN A 44 13.68 6.03 3.51
C ASN A 44 14.37 4.69 3.30
N PHE A 45 13.68 3.74 2.68
CA PHE A 45 14.28 2.48 2.23
C PHE A 45 13.88 2.16 0.78
N ARG A 46 14.76 1.39 0.12
CA ARG A 46 14.55 0.90 -1.26
C ARG A 46 15.09 -0.52 -1.36
N VAL A 47 14.37 -1.37 -2.05
CA VAL A 47 14.71 -2.79 -2.23
C VAL A 47 14.49 -3.17 -3.68
N ASP A 48 15.44 -3.88 -4.29
CA ASP A 48 15.24 -4.56 -5.57
C ASP A 48 14.35 -5.80 -5.34
N VAL A 49 13.23 -5.84 -6.03
CA VAL A 49 12.24 -6.93 -5.99
C VAL A 49 12.02 -7.55 -7.37
N THR A 50 12.94 -7.34 -8.28
CA THR A 50 12.88 -7.86 -9.64
C THR A 50 12.87 -9.39 -9.63
N PRO A 51 11.87 -10.05 -10.25
CA PRO A 51 11.86 -11.50 -10.38
C PRO A 51 12.93 -11.97 -11.37
N PRO A 52 13.43 -13.22 -11.24
CA PRO A 52 14.37 -13.79 -12.18
C PRO A 52 13.74 -13.95 -13.57
N ILE A 53 14.56 -13.90 -14.61
CA ILE A 53 14.16 -14.22 -15.99
C ILE A 53 13.82 -15.71 -16.09
N GLY A 54 12.82 -16.06 -16.88
CA GLY A 54 12.37 -17.43 -17.10
C GLY A 54 11.15 -17.77 -16.25
N ASP A 55 11.15 -18.95 -15.65
CA ASP A 55 10.04 -19.48 -14.81
C ASP A 55 10.00 -18.84 -13.43
N GLY A 56 10.29 -17.54 -13.33
CA GLY A 56 10.22 -16.80 -12.10
C GLY A 56 8.83 -16.93 -11.46
N PRO A 57 8.73 -16.73 -10.14
CA PRO A 57 7.49 -16.87 -9.38
C PRO A 57 6.53 -15.72 -9.68
N CYS A 58 6.01 -15.71 -10.91
CA CYS A 58 5.03 -14.73 -11.36
C CYS A 58 3.71 -15.43 -11.63
N VAL A 59 2.69 -15.00 -10.92
CA VAL A 59 1.30 -15.44 -11.07
C VAL A 59 0.51 -14.24 -11.60
N GLY A 60 -0.40 -14.45 -12.54
CA GLY A 60 -1.35 -13.42 -12.98
C GLY A 60 -1.06 -12.83 -14.36
N CYS A 61 -1.04 -11.52 -14.48
CA CYS A 61 -1.16 -10.78 -15.75
C CYS A 61 -0.01 -10.97 -16.76
N MET A 62 1.02 -11.73 -16.41
CA MET A 62 2.22 -11.89 -17.22
C MET A 62 2.48 -13.32 -17.66
N PRO A 63 2.91 -13.53 -18.90
CA PRO A 63 3.64 -14.74 -19.28
C PRO A 63 4.98 -14.81 -18.52
N LYS A 64 5.74 -15.90 -18.73
CA LYS A 64 7.09 -16.04 -18.17
C LYS A 64 7.95 -14.83 -18.47
N VAL A 65 8.70 -14.34 -17.48
CA VAL A 65 9.57 -13.18 -17.66
C VAL A 65 10.62 -13.42 -18.72
N SER A 66 10.59 -12.69 -19.82
CA SER A 66 11.54 -12.79 -20.93
C SER A 66 12.69 -11.79 -20.83
N SER A 67 12.43 -10.62 -20.28
CA SER A 67 13.42 -9.55 -20.13
C SER A 67 13.01 -8.54 -19.05
N VAL A 68 13.98 -7.78 -18.59
CA VAL A 68 13.79 -6.67 -17.65
C VAL A 68 14.10 -5.37 -18.37
N GLU A 69 13.07 -4.57 -18.63
CA GLU A 69 13.25 -3.21 -19.17
C GLU A 69 13.60 -2.24 -18.03
N HIS A 70 12.91 -2.40 -16.88
CA HIS A 70 13.17 -1.64 -15.69
C HIS A 70 13.19 -2.58 -14.48
N PRO A 71 14.21 -2.55 -13.61
CA PRO A 71 14.23 -3.35 -12.38
C PRO A 71 13.13 -2.90 -11.45
N LEU A 72 12.36 -3.84 -10.87
CA LEU A 72 11.26 -3.53 -9.98
C LEU A 72 11.77 -3.23 -8.57
N GLU A 73 11.12 -2.29 -7.90
CA GLU A 73 11.53 -1.84 -6.58
C GLU A 73 10.36 -1.83 -5.59
N MET A 74 10.68 -2.06 -4.33
CA MET A 74 9.87 -1.63 -3.21
C MET A 74 10.50 -0.37 -2.61
N ARG A 75 9.72 0.69 -2.46
CA ARG A 75 10.14 1.97 -1.88
C ARG A 75 9.24 2.32 -0.72
N GLY A 76 9.81 2.76 0.36
CA GLY A 76 9.00 3.10 1.53
C GLY A 76 9.68 4.03 2.51
N VAL A 77 8.91 4.39 3.52
CA VAL A 77 9.35 5.19 4.66
C VAL A 77 9.01 4.49 5.96
N VAL A 78 9.90 4.63 6.94
CA VAL A 78 9.61 4.37 8.34
C VAL A 78 9.47 5.71 9.04
N LEU A 79 8.29 6.00 9.59
CA LEU A 79 8.01 7.20 10.38
C LEU A 79 7.97 6.82 11.86
N ARG A 80 8.74 7.52 12.70
CA ARG A 80 8.70 7.39 14.16
C ARG A 80 8.17 8.66 14.80
N SER A 81 7.28 8.48 15.77
CA SER A 81 6.75 9.56 16.62
C SER A 81 6.73 9.06 18.07
N GLY A 82 7.67 9.54 18.89
CA GLY A 82 7.92 8.97 20.21
C GLY A 82 8.33 7.49 20.10
N ASP A 83 7.59 6.62 20.78
CA ASP A 83 7.82 5.16 20.78
C ASP A 83 7.08 4.44 19.64
N ASP A 84 6.21 5.14 18.91
CA ASP A 84 5.43 4.57 17.82
C ASP A 84 6.20 4.59 16.50
N SER A 85 6.13 3.48 15.76
CA SER A 85 6.68 3.36 14.40
C SER A 85 5.59 2.96 13.42
N TYR A 86 5.61 3.59 12.24
CA TYR A 86 4.67 3.35 11.12
C TYR A 86 5.47 3.11 9.85
N VAL A 87 5.02 2.18 9.02
CA VAL A 87 5.66 1.90 7.73
C VAL A 87 4.66 2.11 6.60
N ILE A 88 5.05 2.90 5.60
CA ILE A 88 4.27 3.08 4.37
C ILE A 88 5.19 2.75 3.21
N ALA A 89 4.78 1.80 2.37
CA ALA A 89 5.57 1.34 1.23
C ALA A 89 4.71 1.09 0.00
N ALA A 90 5.31 1.31 -1.15
CA ALA A 90 4.79 0.93 -2.46
C ALA A 90 5.75 -0.05 -3.13
N ILE A 91 5.21 -1.08 -3.77
CA ILE A 91 5.96 -2.09 -4.50
C ILE A 91 5.56 -2.10 -5.98
N ASP A 92 6.54 -2.23 -6.86
CA ASP A 92 6.36 -2.24 -8.31
C ASP A 92 5.82 -3.60 -8.79
N PHE A 93 4.73 -4.07 -8.18
CA PHE A 93 4.04 -5.31 -8.54
C PHE A 93 2.61 -5.02 -9.00
N CYS A 94 2.05 -5.95 -9.77
CA CYS A 94 0.64 -5.92 -10.14
C CYS A 94 -0.24 -6.19 -8.90
N GLY A 95 0.18 -7.09 -8.01
CA GLY A 95 -0.53 -7.37 -6.77
C GLY A 95 0.30 -8.16 -5.77
N ILE A 96 -0.06 -8.02 -4.51
CA ILE A 96 0.39 -8.90 -3.43
C ILE A 96 -0.87 -9.37 -2.72
N CYS A 97 -1.07 -10.69 -2.66
CA CYS A 97 -2.31 -11.30 -2.22
C CYS A 97 -2.10 -12.26 -1.05
N ASN A 98 -3.10 -12.33 -0.20
CA ASN A 98 -3.25 -13.40 0.77
C ASN A 98 -2.05 -13.55 1.72
N THR A 99 -1.58 -14.78 1.95
CA THR A 99 -0.41 -15.07 2.81
C THR A 99 0.85 -14.31 2.37
N SER A 100 1.00 -13.99 1.08
CA SER A 100 2.16 -13.21 0.61
C SER A 100 2.17 -11.79 1.16
N ASP A 101 1.01 -11.12 1.26
CA ASP A 101 0.88 -9.79 1.90
C ASP A 101 1.27 -9.86 3.38
N GLU A 102 0.77 -10.87 4.09
CA GLU A 102 1.05 -11.05 5.51
C GLU A 102 2.54 -11.27 5.78
N VAL A 103 3.20 -12.14 5.01
CA VAL A 103 4.63 -12.43 5.15
C VAL A 103 5.49 -11.18 4.97
N LEU A 104 5.19 -10.37 3.95
CA LEU A 104 5.93 -9.13 3.71
C LEU A 104 5.69 -8.09 4.80
N ARG A 105 4.43 -7.86 5.20
CA ARG A 105 4.09 -6.88 6.23
C ARG A 105 4.61 -7.30 7.61
N ASP A 106 4.64 -8.58 7.94
CA ASP A 106 5.23 -9.08 9.20
C ASP A 106 6.74 -8.84 9.25
N ALA A 107 7.45 -9.11 8.16
CA ALA A 107 8.88 -8.85 8.06
C ALA A 107 9.19 -7.35 8.20
N MET A 108 8.39 -6.49 7.55
CA MET A 108 8.51 -5.03 7.65
C MET A 108 8.22 -4.53 9.06
N ALA A 109 7.16 -5.02 9.68
CA ALA A 109 6.76 -4.66 11.05
C ALA A 109 7.86 -5.02 12.06
N LYS A 110 8.35 -6.25 12.00
CA LYS A 110 9.44 -6.72 12.87
C LYS A 110 10.70 -5.88 12.69
N ALA A 111 11.07 -5.57 11.45
CA ALA A 111 12.27 -4.78 11.15
C ALA A 111 12.16 -3.33 11.64
N ALA A 112 10.97 -2.72 11.57
CA ALA A 112 10.69 -1.36 12.02
C ALA A 112 10.41 -1.25 13.53
N GLY A 113 10.27 -2.37 14.24
CA GLY A 113 9.90 -2.41 15.67
C GLY A 113 8.44 -2.00 15.90
N THR A 114 7.51 -2.49 15.05
CA THR A 114 6.09 -2.18 15.13
C THR A 114 5.24 -3.45 14.92
N THR A 115 3.93 -3.30 14.71
CA THR A 115 3.00 -4.40 14.40
C THR A 115 2.52 -4.35 12.96
N ARG A 116 2.01 -5.47 12.43
CA ARG A 116 1.49 -5.58 11.04
C ARG A 116 0.41 -4.54 10.75
N GLU A 117 -0.42 -4.22 11.73
CA GLU A 117 -1.52 -3.26 11.59
C GLU A 117 -1.03 -1.83 11.32
N ARG A 118 0.25 -1.54 11.66
CA ARG A 118 0.92 -0.24 11.44
C ARG A 118 1.82 -0.23 10.20
N VAL A 119 1.62 -1.20 9.32
CA VAL A 119 2.31 -1.32 8.03
C VAL A 119 1.29 -1.23 6.91
N ALA A 120 1.43 -0.26 6.02
CA ALA A 120 0.73 -0.22 4.74
C ALA A 120 1.71 -0.60 3.63
N LEU A 121 1.38 -1.64 2.89
CA LEU A 121 2.09 -2.08 1.70
C LEU A 121 1.09 -2.06 0.54
N GLN A 122 1.37 -1.24 -0.49
CA GLN A 122 0.50 -1.03 -1.63
C GLN A 122 1.22 -1.42 -2.92
N SER A 123 0.56 -2.13 -3.80
CA SER A 123 1.07 -2.41 -5.15
C SER A 123 0.84 -1.20 -6.05
N LEU A 124 1.77 -0.94 -6.98
CA LEU A 124 1.53 0.05 -8.03
C LEU A 124 0.47 -0.43 -9.03
N HIS A 125 0.30 -1.75 -9.13
CA HIS A 125 -0.65 -2.42 -10.01
C HIS A 125 -0.35 -2.27 -11.49
N GLN A 126 0.93 -2.10 -11.86
CA GLN A 126 1.32 -2.15 -13.28
C GLN A 126 1.29 -3.59 -13.79
N HIS A 127 0.83 -3.78 -15.04
CA HIS A 127 0.59 -5.11 -15.59
C HIS A 127 1.81 -5.77 -16.25
N SER A 128 2.94 -5.07 -16.33
CA SER A 128 4.25 -5.63 -16.69
C SER A 128 5.06 -6.01 -15.44
N ALA A 129 4.42 -6.70 -14.48
CA ALA A 129 4.96 -7.04 -13.18
C ALA A 129 4.24 -8.24 -12.56
N PRO A 130 4.84 -8.92 -11.55
CA PRO A 130 4.24 -10.09 -10.92
C PRO A 130 2.99 -9.78 -10.09
N ILE A 131 2.19 -10.83 -9.86
CA ILE A 131 1.32 -10.96 -8.70
C ILE A 131 1.96 -12.01 -7.77
N LEU A 132 2.16 -11.68 -6.50
CA LEU A 132 2.54 -12.65 -5.48
C LEU A 132 1.30 -13.19 -4.78
N ASP A 133 1.07 -14.50 -4.90
CA ASP A 133 -0.03 -15.20 -4.26
C ASP A 133 0.35 -16.66 -3.96
N VAL A 134 0.95 -16.89 -2.80
CA VAL A 134 1.34 -18.23 -2.34
C VAL A 134 0.14 -19.17 -2.26
N ASP A 135 -1.03 -18.65 -1.88
CA ASP A 135 -2.24 -19.47 -1.71
C ASP A 135 -2.81 -19.91 -3.05
N ALA A 136 -2.84 -19.03 -4.05
CA ALA A 136 -3.23 -19.40 -5.41
C ALA A 136 -2.27 -20.46 -6.03
N VAL A 137 -0.96 -20.29 -5.81
CA VAL A 137 0.04 -21.26 -6.31
C VAL A 137 -0.13 -22.61 -5.61
N ARG A 138 -0.40 -22.62 -4.31
CA ARG A 138 -0.70 -23.84 -3.54
C ARG A 138 -1.94 -24.56 -4.10
N ILE A 139 -3.01 -23.84 -4.37
CA ILE A 139 -4.25 -24.41 -4.95
C ILE A 139 -3.99 -24.96 -6.36
N LEU A 140 -3.22 -24.23 -7.16
CA LEU A 140 -2.99 -24.57 -8.57
C LEU A 140 -2.06 -25.78 -8.76
N HIS A 141 -1.03 -25.91 -7.95
CA HIS A 141 0.03 -26.91 -8.11
C HIS A 141 0.08 -27.96 -6.99
N GLY A 142 -0.59 -27.73 -5.85
CA GLY A 142 -0.62 -28.64 -4.69
C GLY A 142 0.54 -28.44 -3.72
N GLU A 143 0.36 -28.94 -2.50
CA GLU A 143 1.39 -28.95 -1.47
C GLU A 143 2.61 -29.76 -1.90
N GLY A 144 3.81 -29.22 -1.60
CA GLY A 144 5.10 -29.85 -1.92
C GLY A 144 5.52 -29.74 -3.37
N SER A 145 4.78 -29.03 -4.23
CA SER A 145 5.19 -28.80 -5.63
C SER A 145 6.42 -27.90 -5.74
N PRO A 146 7.29 -28.11 -6.75
CA PRO A 146 8.45 -27.22 -6.99
C PRO A 146 8.05 -25.76 -7.23
N GLU A 147 6.92 -25.53 -7.90
CA GLU A 147 6.37 -24.20 -8.19
C GLU A 147 6.01 -23.48 -6.89
N LEU A 148 5.36 -24.15 -5.96
CA LEU A 148 5.01 -23.59 -4.65
C LEU A 148 6.29 -23.28 -3.85
N ALA A 149 7.24 -24.22 -3.82
CA ALA A 149 8.52 -24.03 -3.12
C ALA A 149 9.27 -22.79 -3.66
N THR A 150 9.34 -22.65 -4.98
CA THR A 150 9.98 -21.49 -5.64
C THR A 150 9.27 -20.18 -5.30
N HIS A 151 7.92 -20.19 -5.30
CA HIS A 151 7.14 -19.00 -4.98
C HIS A 151 7.29 -18.58 -3.51
N ILE A 152 7.26 -19.52 -2.59
CA ILE A 152 7.53 -19.29 -1.15
C ILE A 152 8.95 -18.75 -0.96
N GLN A 153 9.94 -19.36 -1.61
CA GLN A 153 11.33 -18.90 -1.52
C GLN A 153 11.46 -17.45 -1.96
N PHE A 154 10.92 -17.09 -3.11
CA PHE A 154 11.00 -15.72 -3.63
C PHE A 154 10.29 -14.72 -2.72
N THR A 155 9.11 -15.06 -2.18
CA THR A 155 8.38 -14.23 -1.21
C THR A 155 9.24 -13.97 0.03
N ASN A 156 9.86 -15.02 0.58
CA ASN A 156 10.75 -14.93 1.76
C ASN A 156 12.02 -14.13 1.48
N GLU A 157 12.60 -14.25 0.29
CA GLU A 157 13.78 -13.47 -0.13
C GLU A 157 13.46 -11.98 -0.20
N ILE A 158 12.30 -11.60 -0.75
CA ILE A 158 11.83 -10.21 -0.75
C ILE A 158 11.62 -9.73 0.69
N ALA A 159 10.95 -10.52 1.52
CA ALA A 159 10.72 -10.21 2.93
C ALA A 159 12.04 -9.96 3.69
N GLN A 160 13.02 -10.83 3.50
CA GLN A 160 14.33 -10.71 4.11
C GLN A 160 15.10 -9.47 3.64
N ARG A 161 15.17 -9.25 2.30
CA ARG A 161 15.83 -8.07 1.74
C ARG A 161 15.17 -6.78 2.23
N THR A 162 13.84 -6.75 2.32
CA THR A 162 13.08 -5.62 2.84
C THR A 162 13.38 -5.37 4.31
N ALA A 163 13.42 -6.42 5.14
CA ALA A 163 13.77 -6.29 6.55
C ALA A 163 15.19 -5.73 6.75
N ILE A 164 16.17 -6.21 5.98
CA ILE A 164 17.56 -5.71 6.01
C ILE A 164 17.60 -4.22 5.61
N ALA A 165 16.90 -3.82 4.54
CA ALA A 165 16.88 -2.44 4.08
C ALA A 165 16.22 -1.51 5.11
N ILE A 166 15.11 -1.93 5.72
CA ILE A 166 14.47 -1.18 6.81
C ILE A 166 15.43 -1.02 7.98
N GLN A 167 16.01 -2.12 8.50
CA GLN A 167 16.93 -2.06 9.64
C GLN A 167 18.14 -1.15 9.36
N GLY A 168 18.72 -1.24 8.16
CA GLY A 168 19.82 -0.38 7.74
C GLY A 168 19.42 1.10 7.72
N SER A 169 18.22 1.41 7.23
CA SER A 169 17.74 2.79 7.15
C SER A 169 17.47 3.45 8.52
N LEU A 170 17.16 2.66 9.55
CA LEU A 170 16.88 3.21 10.89
C LEU A 170 18.05 3.96 11.51
N SER A 171 19.29 3.61 11.18
CA SER A 171 20.48 4.33 11.64
C SER A 171 20.63 5.73 11.01
N GLU A 172 19.95 5.95 9.88
CA GLU A 172 20.01 7.20 9.09
C GLU A 172 18.75 8.06 9.21
N MET A 173 17.90 7.77 10.21
CA MET A 173 16.68 8.54 10.43
C MET A 173 16.95 10.01 10.60
N LYS A 174 16.22 10.84 9.85
CA LYS A 174 16.30 12.31 9.90
C LYS A 174 15.09 12.88 10.63
N THR A 175 15.30 13.96 11.38
CA THR A 175 14.22 14.69 12.03
C THR A 175 13.29 15.29 10.98
N VAL A 176 11.99 15.14 11.19
CA VAL A 176 10.95 15.81 10.40
C VAL A 176 10.48 17.04 11.18
N THR A 177 10.59 18.21 10.57
CA THR A 177 10.13 19.47 11.17
C THR A 177 8.81 19.94 10.58
N ARG A 178 8.54 19.59 9.32
CA ARG A 178 7.33 20.01 8.60
C ARG A 178 6.88 18.92 7.62
N VAL A 179 5.56 18.77 7.48
CA VAL A 179 4.92 17.98 6.42
C VAL A 179 3.97 18.88 5.63
N ALA A 180 3.96 18.77 4.32
CA ALA A 180 3.10 19.58 3.47
C ALA A 180 2.33 18.71 2.49
N GLY A 181 1.05 19.00 2.32
CA GLY A 181 0.16 18.45 1.32
C GLY A 181 -0.03 19.44 0.18
N THR A 182 0.22 19.02 -1.04
CA THR A 182 0.06 19.79 -2.28
C THR A 182 -0.64 18.96 -3.34
N LYS A 183 -1.22 19.60 -4.35
CA LYS A 183 -1.84 18.90 -5.47
C LYS A 183 -1.64 19.61 -6.79
N ALA A 184 -1.71 18.86 -7.89
CA ALA A 184 -1.75 19.39 -9.25
C ALA A 184 -2.66 18.54 -10.12
N ILE A 185 -3.30 19.14 -11.11
CA ILE A 185 -4.12 18.43 -12.08
C ILE A 185 -3.23 17.61 -12.99
N VAL A 186 -3.59 16.35 -13.21
CA VAL A 186 -3.03 15.49 -14.26
C VAL A 186 -3.97 15.54 -15.45
N GLU A 187 -3.48 16.06 -16.55
CA GLU A 187 -4.28 16.20 -17.76
C GLU A 187 -4.06 15.03 -18.70
N GLN A 188 -5.15 14.51 -19.29
CA GLN A 188 -5.11 13.52 -20.36
C GLN A 188 -4.32 12.24 -20.02
N VAL A 189 -4.55 11.69 -18.82
CA VAL A 189 -4.02 10.39 -18.38
C VAL A 189 -5.17 9.46 -17.98
N ALA A 190 -5.94 9.82 -16.98
CA ALA A 190 -7.03 9.01 -16.47
C ALA A 190 -8.33 9.17 -17.27
N SER A 191 -9.09 8.10 -17.37
CA SER A 191 -10.46 8.08 -17.84
C SER A 191 -11.23 6.95 -17.18
N ASN A 192 -12.52 7.10 -16.95
CA ASN A 192 -13.34 6.05 -16.40
C ASN A 192 -13.48 4.90 -17.42
N ARG A 193 -13.35 3.67 -16.92
CA ARG A 193 -13.47 2.46 -17.73
C ARG A 193 -14.90 2.18 -18.17
N ARG A 194 -15.86 2.64 -17.40
CA ARG A 194 -17.31 2.41 -17.59
C ARG A 194 -17.91 3.52 -18.43
N VAL A 195 -18.20 3.23 -19.70
CA VAL A 195 -18.74 4.20 -20.67
C VAL A 195 -20.23 3.90 -20.89
N PRO A 196 -21.14 4.73 -20.33
CA PRO A 196 -22.58 4.54 -20.54
C PRO A 196 -22.94 4.63 -22.02
N GLN A 197 -23.80 3.72 -22.49
CA GLN A 197 -24.31 3.66 -23.86
C GLN A 197 -25.75 4.16 -23.92
N PRO A 198 -26.24 4.58 -25.12
CA PRO A 198 -27.60 5.07 -25.28
C PRO A 198 -28.70 4.05 -24.92
N ASP A 199 -28.41 2.75 -25.01
CA ASP A 199 -29.33 1.68 -24.64
C ASP A 199 -29.33 1.35 -23.13
N GLY A 200 -28.57 2.12 -22.33
CA GLY A 200 -28.42 1.93 -20.89
C GLY A 200 -27.43 0.83 -20.51
N SER A 201 -26.69 0.25 -21.46
CA SER A 201 -25.60 -0.68 -21.16
C SER A 201 -24.30 0.10 -20.84
N ILE A 202 -23.31 -0.62 -20.32
CA ILE A 202 -21.97 -0.11 -20.03
C ILE A 202 -20.97 -0.77 -20.97
N ALA A 203 -20.38 0.01 -21.86
CA ALA A 203 -19.23 -0.41 -22.65
C ALA A 203 -17.94 -0.28 -21.83
N VAL A 204 -16.96 -1.12 -22.11
CA VAL A 204 -15.68 -1.16 -21.40
C VAL A 204 -14.62 -0.41 -22.18
N ARG A 205 -14.12 0.71 -21.62
CA ARG A 205 -12.90 1.34 -22.09
C ARG A 205 -11.71 0.58 -21.51
N ALA A 206 -11.14 -0.32 -22.29
CA ALA A 206 -9.94 -1.07 -21.91
C ALA A 206 -8.71 -0.15 -21.83
N SER A 207 -7.57 -0.69 -21.37
CA SER A 207 -6.29 0.06 -21.31
C SER A 207 -5.78 0.51 -22.70
N VAL A 208 -6.17 -0.21 -23.74
CA VAL A 208 -6.03 0.17 -25.16
C VAL A 208 -7.40 -0.04 -25.80
N THR A 209 -8.10 1.03 -26.13
CA THR A 209 -9.43 0.96 -26.73
C THR A 209 -9.37 1.36 -28.20
N ARG A 210 -9.79 0.47 -29.07
CA ARG A 210 -9.77 0.66 -30.54
C ARG A 210 -11.07 1.21 -31.08
N GLU A 211 -12.17 0.92 -30.43
CA GLU A 211 -13.52 1.39 -30.80
C GLU A 211 -13.62 2.90 -30.58
N PRO A 212 -13.77 3.73 -31.64
CA PRO A 212 -13.71 5.20 -31.50
C PRO A 212 -14.77 5.75 -30.56
N ASP A 213 -16.00 5.26 -30.61
CA ASP A 213 -17.12 5.75 -29.79
C ASP A 213 -16.86 5.54 -28.27
N VAL A 214 -16.19 4.45 -27.91
CA VAL A 214 -15.82 4.15 -26.52
C VAL A 214 -14.55 4.90 -26.12
N ARG A 215 -13.53 4.93 -27.00
CA ARG A 215 -12.27 5.64 -26.74
C ARG A 215 -12.48 7.13 -26.56
N ASP A 216 -13.22 7.76 -27.48
CA ASP A 216 -13.35 9.21 -27.58
C ASP A 216 -14.48 9.76 -26.69
N ALA A 217 -15.31 8.91 -26.09
CA ALA A 217 -16.28 9.30 -25.08
C ALA A 217 -15.63 10.17 -23.96
N PRO A 218 -16.38 11.02 -23.26
CA PRO A 218 -15.86 11.82 -22.14
C PRO A 218 -15.06 11.00 -21.14
N GLU A 219 -14.15 11.63 -20.40
CA GLU A 219 -13.33 10.95 -19.35
C GLU A 219 -14.19 10.24 -18.31
N GLY A 220 -15.40 10.74 -18.07
CA GLY A 220 -16.29 10.24 -17.03
C GLY A 220 -15.86 10.69 -15.63
N LEU A 221 -16.33 9.96 -14.61
CA LEU A 221 -15.97 10.25 -13.22
C LEU A 221 -14.54 9.82 -12.96
N ILE A 222 -13.65 10.79 -12.68
CA ILE A 222 -12.25 10.58 -12.28
C ILE A 222 -11.90 11.50 -11.10
N ASP A 223 -10.81 11.23 -10.41
CA ASP A 223 -10.11 12.25 -9.61
C ASP A 223 -8.92 12.78 -10.43
N PRO A 224 -8.98 14.01 -10.96
CA PRO A 224 -7.91 14.55 -11.80
C PRO A 224 -6.67 14.99 -11.00
N TRP A 225 -6.72 14.98 -9.66
CA TRP A 225 -5.68 15.52 -8.81
C TRP A 225 -4.64 14.48 -8.42
N LEU A 226 -3.39 14.70 -8.83
CA LEU A 226 -2.24 14.08 -8.17
C LEU A 226 -1.97 14.85 -6.87
N ARG A 227 -2.02 14.13 -5.74
CA ARG A 227 -1.72 14.66 -4.42
C ARG A 227 -0.32 14.25 -4.00
N THR A 228 0.41 15.20 -3.42
CA THR A 228 1.78 14.98 -2.94
C THR A 228 1.88 15.30 -1.46
N VAL A 229 2.48 14.40 -0.71
CA VAL A 229 2.88 14.62 0.68
C VAL A 229 4.39 14.74 0.72
N SER A 230 4.90 15.89 1.16
CA SER A 230 6.33 16.17 1.25
C SER A 230 6.76 16.28 2.71
N PHE A 231 7.82 15.57 3.09
CA PHE A 231 8.42 15.61 4.42
C PHE A 231 9.70 16.47 4.37
N PHE A 232 9.88 17.31 5.38
CA PHE A 232 10.99 18.27 5.42
C PHE A 232 11.75 18.24 6.75
N ASN A 233 13.05 18.52 6.66
CA ASN A 233 13.88 18.97 7.77
C ASN A 233 14.35 20.39 7.47
N GLY A 234 13.78 21.39 8.15
CA GLY A 234 13.91 22.79 7.72
C GLY A 234 13.37 22.96 6.29
N ASP A 235 14.23 23.46 5.40
CA ASP A 235 13.89 23.63 3.98
C ASP A 235 14.26 22.42 3.13
N GLN A 236 15.01 21.45 3.67
CA GLN A 236 15.41 20.25 2.95
C GLN A 236 14.22 19.28 2.83
N LYS A 237 13.81 18.94 1.61
CA LYS A 237 12.91 17.84 1.35
C LYS A 237 13.61 16.50 1.61
N LEU A 238 12.98 15.64 2.41
CA LEU A 238 13.48 14.30 2.75
C LEU A 238 12.96 13.23 1.82
N VAL A 239 11.68 13.32 1.45
CA VAL A 239 10.95 12.41 0.57
C VAL A 239 9.65 13.05 0.11
N GLN A 240 9.14 12.60 -1.02
CA GLN A 240 7.80 12.95 -1.51
C GLN A 240 7.01 11.68 -1.83
N LEU A 241 5.76 11.63 -1.35
CA LEU A 241 4.79 10.57 -1.61
C LEU A 241 3.73 11.11 -2.56
N HIS A 242 3.52 10.45 -3.69
CA HIS A 242 2.55 10.87 -4.72
C HIS A 242 1.38 9.89 -4.80
N TYR A 243 0.17 10.40 -4.88
CA TYR A 243 -1.07 9.62 -4.91
C TYR A 243 -1.90 10.05 -6.12
N TYR A 244 -2.21 9.11 -7.03
CA TYR A 244 -3.05 9.37 -8.19
C TYR A 244 -3.83 8.14 -8.61
N ALA A 245 -5.12 8.30 -8.91
CA ALA A 245 -6.01 7.20 -9.26
C ALA A 245 -5.99 6.92 -10.76
N THR A 246 -5.23 5.89 -11.17
CA THR A 246 -5.29 5.32 -12.52
C THR A 246 -4.65 3.94 -12.55
N HIS A 247 -5.17 3.01 -13.36
CA HIS A 247 -4.47 1.77 -13.68
C HIS A 247 -3.23 2.07 -14.52
N PRO A 248 -2.02 1.74 -14.05
CA PRO A 248 -0.79 1.86 -14.84
C PRO A 248 -0.65 0.67 -15.79
N GLN A 249 -1.38 0.71 -16.88
CA GLN A 249 -1.54 -0.40 -17.81
C GLN A 249 -1.38 0.09 -19.25
N THR A 250 -0.22 0.70 -19.56
CA THR A 250 0.01 1.30 -20.86
C THR A 250 0.53 0.31 -21.89
N PHE A 251 1.32 -0.67 -21.44
CA PHE A 251 1.96 -1.66 -22.30
C PHE A 251 2.27 -2.92 -21.49
N TYR A 252 1.69 -4.07 -21.88
CA TYR A 252 1.83 -5.34 -21.16
C TYR A 252 1.58 -6.54 -22.07
N GLY A 253 1.84 -7.75 -21.55
CA GLY A 253 1.55 -9.01 -22.23
C GLY A 253 2.66 -9.53 -23.12
N ASP A 254 3.82 -8.88 -23.18
CA ASP A 254 4.99 -9.29 -23.94
C ASP A 254 6.13 -9.89 -23.08
N ALA A 255 5.81 -10.24 -21.85
CA ALA A 255 6.73 -10.86 -20.89
C ALA A 255 7.90 -9.97 -20.42
N ARG A 256 7.90 -8.66 -20.70
CA ARG A 256 8.86 -7.71 -20.15
C ARG A 256 8.42 -7.17 -18.79
N ILE A 257 9.37 -7.11 -17.87
CA ILE A 257 9.23 -6.41 -16.60
C ILE A 257 9.44 -4.91 -16.80
N SER A 258 8.52 -4.09 -16.32
CA SER A 258 8.58 -2.63 -16.45
C SER A 258 7.84 -1.91 -15.32
N TRP A 259 8.30 -0.71 -14.98
CA TRP A 259 7.61 0.22 -14.07
C TRP A 259 6.33 0.82 -14.65
N ASP A 260 6.06 0.61 -15.95
CA ASP A 260 5.03 1.34 -16.70
C ASP A 260 5.20 2.88 -16.59
N CYS A 261 4.23 3.66 -17.04
CA CYS A 261 4.33 5.12 -17.10
C CYS A 261 4.49 5.78 -15.72
N VAL A 262 3.91 5.20 -14.68
CA VAL A 262 3.95 5.77 -13.31
C VAL A 262 5.34 5.68 -12.69
N GLY A 263 6.01 4.53 -12.83
CA GLY A 263 7.37 4.38 -12.32
C GLY A 263 8.39 5.13 -13.18
N MET A 264 8.16 5.26 -14.49
CA MET A 264 8.99 6.11 -15.37
C MET A 264 8.93 7.58 -14.90
N ALA A 265 7.73 8.11 -14.68
CA ALA A 265 7.53 9.48 -14.19
C ALA A 265 8.20 9.70 -12.82
N ARG A 266 8.00 8.76 -11.89
CA ARG A 266 8.62 8.77 -10.55
C ARG A 266 10.13 8.80 -10.64
N GLN A 267 10.74 7.91 -11.45
CA GLN A 267 12.19 7.81 -11.57
C GLN A 267 12.80 9.03 -12.23
N GLU A 268 12.16 9.55 -13.26
CA GLU A 268 12.63 10.77 -13.94
C GLU A 268 12.63 11.97 -12.98
N PHE A 269 11.56 12.11 -12.18
CA PHE A 269 11.48 13.20 -11.20
C PHE A 269 12.53 13.05 -10.09
N GLU A 270 12.76 11.83 -9.60
CA GLU A 270 13.81 11.57 -8.62
C GLU A 270 15.18 11.93 -9.16
N ASN A 271 15.52 11.51 -10.39
CA ASN A 271 16.80 11.80 -11.02
C ASN A 271 17.06 13.31 -11.17
N LYS A 272 16.00 14.09 -11.45
CA LYS A 272 16.11 15.55 -11.61
C LYS A 272 16.14 16.31 -10.30
N SER A 273 15.38 15.87 -9.31
CA SER A 273 15.23 16.59 -8.03
C SER A 273 16.28 16.19 -6.99
N GLY A 274 16.85 14.99 -7.09
CA GLY A 274 17.71 14.40 -6.07
C GLY A 274 16.96 14.06 -4.77
N VAL A 275 15.63 14.13 -4.77
CA VAL A 275 14.77 13.82 -3.61
C VAL A 275 14.11 12.47 -3.85
N PRO A 276 14.12 11.52 -2.90
CA PRO A 276 13.40 10.25 -3.03
C PRO A 276 11.93 10.44 -3.36
N GLN A 277 11.44 9.72 -4.36
CA GLN A 277 10.06 9.76 -4.84
C GLN A 277 9.40 8.39 -4.66
N ILE A 278 8.22 8.36 -4.06
CA ILE A 278 7.40 7.16 -3.90
C ILE A 278 6.03 7.43 -4.51
N TYR A 279 5.57 6.54 -5.37
CA TYR A 279 4.25 6.66 -6.01
C TYR A 279 3.31 5.61 -5.46
N PHE A 280 2.07 6.01 -5.20
CA PHE A 280 0.96 5.16 -4.78
C PHE A 280 -0.19 5.30 -5.76
N THR A 281 -0.71 4.19 -6.22
CA THR A 281 -1.93 4.16 -7.01
C THR A 281 -3.12 4.38 -6.08
N GLY A 282 -3.95 5.38 -6.39
CA GLY A 282 -5.18 5.65 -5.68
C GLY A 282 -6.28 4.63 -6.02
N CYS A 283 -7.53 4.95 -5.71
CA CYS A 283 -8.66 4.10 -6.05
C CYS A 283 -8.88 4.09 -7.58
N GLY A 284 -8.17 3.19 -8.27
CA GLY A 284 -8.13 3.11 -9.72
C GLY A 284 -8.96 1.98 -10.32
N GLY A 285 -9.78 1.24 -9.53
CA GLY A 285 -10.48 0.05 -9.99
C GLY A 285 -11.28 0.26 -11.29
N ASN A 286 -12.00 1.35 -11.39
CA ASN A 286 -12.74 1.72 -12.61
C ASN A 286 -12.04 2.80 -13.46
N ILE A 287 -10.75 3.10 -13.22
CA ILE A 287 -10.00 4.13 -13.94
C ILE A 287 -8.93 3.49 -14.82
N THR A 288 -8.81 3.96 -16.05
CA THR A 288 -7.87 3.47 -17.05
C THR A 288 -7.19 4.62 -17.79
N VAL A 289 -6.06 4.33 -18.42
CA VAL A 289 -5.38 5.23 -19.38
C VAL A 289 -5.97 5.13 -20.80
N GLY A 290 -6.96 4.28 -21.01
CA GLY A 290 -7.40 3.80 -22.33
C GLY A 290 -7.93 4.84 -23.30
N LYS A 291 -8.35 6.03 -22.82
CA LYS A 291 -8.71 7.16 -23.69
C LYS A 291 -7.48 7.74 -24.41
N TYR A 292 -6.33 7.70 -23.76
CA TYR A 292 -5.10 8.37 -24.20
C TYR A 292 -3.97 7.43 -24.56
N ASN A 293 -4.23 6.11 -24.47
CA ASN A 293 -3.29 5.05 -24.76
C ASN A 293 -3.69 4.28 -26.02
N ASP A 294 -2.83 4.27 -27.01
CA ASP A 294 -2.96 3.49 -28.25
C ASP A 294 -2.15 2.19 -28.25
N GLY A 295 -1.51 1.86 -27.12
CA GLY A 295 -0.66 0.68 -26.94
C GLY A 295 0.74 0.82 -27.52
N THR A 296 1.14 2.01 -28.00
CA THR A 296 2.48 2.27 -28.49
C THR A 296 3.43 2.73 -27.38
N ARG A 297 4.74 2.55 -27.59
CA ARG A 297 5.77 3.12 -26.69
C ARG A 297 5.62 4.64 -26.59
N ALA A 298 5.37 5.33 -27.71
CA ALA A 298 5.18 6.77 -27.72
C ALA A 298 3.98 7.22 -26.87
N ALA A 299 2.90 6.44 -26.81
CA ALA A 299 1.78 6.73 -25.90
C ALA A 299 2.20 6.58 -24.44
N ARG A 300 2.94 5.51 -24.10
CA ARG A 300 3.48 5.32 -22.73
C ARG A 300 4.39 6.48 -22.33
N ASP A 301 5.29 6.91 -23.20
CA ASP A 301 6.21 8.01 -22.92
C ASP A 301 5.47 9.33 -22.73
N ARG A 302 4.43 9.61 -23.53
CA ARG A 302 3.56 10.79 -23.32
C ARG A 302 2.83 10.75 -21.99
N LEU A 303 2.29 9.61 -21.59
CA LEU A 303 1.61 9.44 -20.31
C LEU A 303 2.57 9.60 -19.13
N ALA A 304 3.78 9.04 -19.24
CA ALA A 304 4.84 9.23 -18.25
C ALA A 304 5.24 10.71 -18.12
N SER A 305 5.42 11.43 -19.23
CA SER A 305 5.73 12.87 -19.22
C SER A 305 4.62 13.69 -18.55
N ARG A 306 3.35 13.42 -18.85
CA ARG A 306 2.21 14.13 -18.22
C ARG A 306 2.15 13.92 -16.71
N LEU A 307 2.41 12.69 -16.24
CA LEU A 307 2.51 12.38 -14.82
C LEU A 307 3.71 13.07 -14.16
N HIS A 308 4.89 13.00 -14.79
CA HIS A 308 6.10 13.70 -14.36
C HIS A 308 5.83 15.20 -14.19
N ASP A 309 5.23 15.84 -15.18
CA ASP A 309 4.95 17.28 -15.14
C ASP A 309 3.96 17.64 -14.02
N ALA A 310 2.97 16.77 -13.75
CA ALA A 310 2.07 16.95 -12.62
C ALA A 310 2.79 16.78 -11.27
N MET A 311 3.71 15.81 -11.14
CA MET A 311 4.55 15.66 -9.95
C MET A 311 5.41 16.92 -9.70
N VAL A 312 6.04 17.46 -10.74
CA VAL A 312 6.83 18.69 -10.66
C VAL A 312 5.94 19.87 -10.23
N ARG A 313 4.79 20.07 -10.89
CA ARG A 313 3.86 21.15 -10.52
C ARG A 313 3.36 21.01 -9.09
N SER A 314 3.01 19.80 -8.65
CA SER A 314 2.58 19.55 -7.28
C SER A 314 3.70 19.83 -6.29
N SER A 315 4.94 19.40 -6.58
CA SER A 315 6.10 19.61 -5.72
C SER A 315 6.48 21.10 -5.49
N THR A 316 6.09 21.96 -6.42
CA THR A 316 6.38 23.42 -6.38
C THR A 316 5.16 24.28 -6.07
N ALA A 317 3.97 23.68 -5.98
CA ALA A 317 2.74 24.37 -5.64
C ALA A 317 2.77 24.93 -4.20
N GLN A 318 1.98 25.97 -3.96
CA GLN A 318 1.68 26.40 -2.59
C GLN A 318 0.94 25.26 -1.88
N PRO A 319 1.31 24.95 -0.62
CA PRO A 319 0.65 23.89 0.12
C PRO A 319 -0.83 24.17 0.37
N ASP A 320 -1.69 23.19 0.11
CA ASP A 320 -3.08 23.19 0.60
C ASP A 320 -3.10 23.07 2.14
N VAL A 321 -2.16 22.27 2.67
CA VAL A 321 -1.94 22.09 4.11
C VAL A 321 -0.44 22.04 4.38
N ALA A 322 0.01 22.76 5.42
CA ALA A 322 1.38 22.70 5.92
C ALA A 322 1.36 22.54 7.44
N VAL A 323 1.84 21.39 7.91
CA VAL A 323 1.85 21.00 9.32
C VAL A 323 3.25 21.19 9.88
N ASN A 324 3.40 22.06 10.88
CA ASN A 324 4.62 22.12 11.70
C ASN A 324 4.59 20.96 12.71
N VAL A 325 5.37 19.92 12.43
CA VAL A 325 5.34 18.69 13.22
C VAL A 325 5.90 18.90 14.63
N THR A 326 6.79 19.87 14.81
CA THR A 326 7.41 20.15 16.11
C THR A 326 6.45 20.75 17.14
N THR A 327 5.29 21.24 16.69
CA THR A 327 4.24 21.80 17.56
C THR A 327 3.09 20.82 17.81
N LEU A 328 3.08 19.66 17.13
CA LEU A 328 2.02 18.67 17.31
C LEU A 328 2.12 17.98 18.67
N LYS A 329 0.97 17.66 19.21
CA LYS A 329 0.87 16.72 20.33
C LYS A 329 1.09 15.28 19.81
N PRO A 330 1.59 14.35 20.62
CA PRO A 330 1.75 12.96 20.20
C PRO A 330 0.46 12.33 19.64
N THR A 331 -0.72 12.73 20.14
CA THR A 331 -2.03 12.26 19.66
C THR A 331 -2.43 12.78 18.28
N GLU A 332 -1.72 13.76 17.75
CA GLU A 332 -1.99 14.33 16.42
C GLU A 332 -1.18 13.65 15.32
N ILE A 333 -0.31 12.69 15.70
CA ILE A 333 0.32 11.73 14.78
C ILE A 333 -0.15 10.34 15.23
N SER A 334 -1.03 9.74 14.46
CA SER A 334 -1.68 8.51 14.88
C SER A 334 -1.95 7.58 13.69
N TRP A 335 -1.97 6.30 14.01
CA TRP A 335 -2.42 5.26 13.09
C TRP A 335 -3.70 4.63 13.61
N THR A 336 -4.68 4.49 12.74
CA THR A 336 -5.94 3.79 13.05
C THR A 336 -6.26 2.80 11.96
N SER A 337 -6.93 1.71 12.32
CA SER A 337 -7.44 0.72 11.37
C SER A 337 -8.95 0.53 11.56
N ALA A 338 -9.63 0.17 10.49
CA ALA A 338 -11.06 -0.14 10.48
C ALA A 338 -11.29 -1.41 9.66
N PRO A 339 -12.07 -2.37 10.16
CA PRO A 339 -12.39 -3.58 9.43
C PRO A 339 -13.34 -3.29 8.27
N ILE A 340 -13.17 -4.03 7.17
CA ILE A 340 -14.13 -4.13 6.07
C ILE A 340 -14.59 -5.58 5.99
N PRO A 341 -15.78 -5.91 6.50
CA PRO A 341 -16.27 -7.28 6.53
C PRO A 341 -16.83 -7.70 5.16
N PHE A 342 -15.94 -7.94 4.19
CA PHE A 342 -16.32 -8.45 2.90
C PHE A 342 -16.98 -9.83 2.99
N THR A 343 -17.97 -10.06 2.14
CA THR A 343 -18.62 -11.38 1.98
C THR A 343 -18.27 -11.95 0.61
N VAL A 344 -18.04 -13.26 0.56
CA VAL A 344 -17.76 -13.97 -0.70
C VAL A 344 -19.03 -14.12 -1.51
N ARG A 345 -18.96 -13.82 -2.79
CA ARG A 345 -20.00 -14.23 -3.77
C ARG A 345 -19.88 -15.71 -4.05
N GLU A 346 -21.03 -16.35 -4.24
CA GLU A 346 -21.14 -17.77 -4.62
C GLU A 346 -21.97 -17.95 -5.89
N ASP A 347 -22.25 -16.85 -6.61
CA ASP A 347 -22.99 -16.82 -7.85
C ASP A 347 -22.05 -16.71 -9.07
N GLY A 348 -22.57 -17.05 -10.25
CA GLY A 348 -21.86 -16.88 -11.51
C GLY A 348 -20.46 -17.49 -11.52
N ALA A 349 -19.46 -16.70 -11.86
CA ALA A 349 -18.05 -17.10 -11.95
C ALA A 349 -17.42 -17.48 -10.59
N PHE A 350 -18.06 -17.11 -9.48
CA PHE A 350 -17.57 -17.34 -8.12
C PHE A 350 -18.22 -18.54 -7.43
N ASN A 351 -19.08 -19.27 -8.16
CA ASN A 351 -19.68 -20.49 -7.62
C ASN A 351 -18.58 -21.52 -7.27
N PRO A 352 -18.54 -22.05 -6.03
CA PRO A 352 -17.48 -22.95 -5.58
C PRO A 352 -17.33 -24.21 -6.45
N GLY A 353 -18.46 -24.82 -6.93
CA GLY A 353 -18.42 -25.97 -7.80
C GLY A 353 -17.85 -25.64 -9.19
N LEU A 354 -18.15 -24.46 -9.73
CA LEU A 354 -17.56 -23.97 -10.98
C LEU A 354 -16.07 -23.73 -10.82
N LEU A 355 -15.65 -23.02 -9.78
CA LEU A 355 -14.21 -22.78 -9.49
C LEU A 355 -13.46 -24.11 -9.36
N GLN A 356 -14.02 -25.09 -8.66
CA GLN A 356 -13.41 -26.43 -8.54
C GLN A 356 -13.28 -27.12 -9.91
N SER A 357 -14.30 -27.03 -10.77
CA SER A 357 -14.22 -27.60 -12.13
C SER A 357 -13.22 -26.90 -13.04
N GLN A 358 -13.03 -25.59 -12.83
CA GLN A 358 -12.06 -24.78 -13.55
C GLN A 358 -10.60 -25.07 -13.15
N LEU A 359 -10.37 -25.68 -11.99
CA LEU A 359 -9.02 -26.10 -11.54
C LEU A 359 -8.58 -27.43 -12.18
N ALA A 360 -9.46 -28.15 -12.89
CA ALA A 360 -9.15 -29.43 -13.49
C ALA A 360 -7.97 -29.32 -14.51
N PRO A 361 -7.06 -30.31 -14.56
CA PRO A 361 -5.83 -30.26 -15.37
C PRO A 361 -6.04 -30.01 -16.86
N GLU A 362 -7.19 -30.41 -17.40
CA GLU A 362 -7.59 -30.24 -18.80
C GLU A 362 -7.97 -28.79 -19.17
N GLN A 363 -8.22 -27.94 -18.18
CA GLN A 363 -8.56 -26.54 -18.40
C GLN A 363 -7.33 -25.72 -18.82
N ALA A 364 -7.55 -24.65 -19.58
CA ALA A 364 -6.50 -23.71 -19.92
C ALA A 364 -5.82 -23.15 -18.65
N PHE A 365 -4.50 -22.94 -18.70
CA PHE A 365 -3.73 -22.45 -17.56
C PHE A 365 -4.29 -21.14 -16.99
N SER A 366 -4.70 -20.20 -17.85
CA SER A 366 -5.30 -18.93 -17.41
C SER A 366 -6.62 -19.13 -16.65
N THR A 367 -7.45 -20.07 -17.07
CA THR A 367 -8.70 -20.42 -16.36
C THR A 367 -8.40 -20.99 -14.99
N ARG A 368 -7.49 -21.96 -14.91
CA ARG A 368 -7.05 -22.59 -13.65
C ARG A 368 -6.45 -21.55 -12.70
N LEU A 369 -5.62 -20.67 -13.22
CA LEU A 369 -4.98 -19.61 -12.44
C LEU A 369 -6.02 -18.65 -11.84
N THR A 370 -6.96 -18.16 -12.64
CA THR A 370 -8.04 -17.28 -12.17
C THR A 370 -8.88 -17.96 -11.09
N ALA A 371 -9.24 -19.24 -11.31
CA ALA A 371 -9.99 -20.02 -10.33
C ALA A 371 -9.19 -20.20 -9.02
N ALA A 372 -7.88 -20.42 -9.10
CA ALA A 372 -7.02 -20.54 -7.93
C ALA A 372 -6.95 -19.24 -7.13
N MET A 373 -6.77 -18.09 -7.80
CA MET A 373 -6.74 -16.77 -7.17
C MET A 373 -8.05 -16.44 -6.45
N PHE A 374 -9.20 -16.67 -7.09
CA PHE A 374 -10.51 -16.46 -6.45
C PHE A 374 -10.76 -17.43 -5.29
N SER A 375 -10.34 -18.70 -5.45
CA SER A 375 -10.49 -19.70 -4.40
C SER A 375 -9.64 -19.36 -3.17
N GLY A 376 -8.42 -18.86 -3.35
CA GLY A 376 -7.50 -18.51 -2.26
C GLY A 376 -8.10 -17.46 -1.32
N PHE A 377 -8.49 -16.31 -1.85
CA PHE A 377 -9.09 -15.26 -1.02
C PHE A 377 -10.48 -15.64 -0.52
N GLY A 378 -11.31 -16.29 -1.35
CA GLY A 378 -12.63 -16.76 -0.96
C GLY A 378 -12.57 -17.75 0.21
N GLN A 379 -11.56 -18.63 0.26
CA GLN A 379 -11.34 -19.54 1.38
C GLN A 379 -10.98 -18.75 2.66
N ARG A 380 -10.09 -17.79 2.59
CA ARG A 380 -9.70 -16.95 3.73
C ARG A 380 -10.89 -16.21 4.33
N LEU A 381 -11.76 -15.63 3.51
CA LEU A 381 -12.98 -14.97 4.00
C LEU A 381 -13.91 -15.95 4.72
N ARG A 382 -14.09 -17.17 4.18
CA ARG A 382 -14.89 -18.23 4.85
C ARG A 382 -14.26 -18.69 6.17
N GLU A 383 -12.93 -18.63 6.29
CA GLU A 383 -12.18 -18.94 7.51
C GLU A 383 -12.16 -17.78 8.51
N GLY A 384 -12.81 -16.65 8.20
CA GLY A 384 -12.98 -15.52 9.12
C GLY A 384 -11.94 -14.41 8.95
N TYR A 385 -11.18 -14.37 7.85
CA TYR A 385 -10.32 -13.22 7.56
C TYR A 385 -11.17 -11.96 7.36
N ILE A 386 -10.74 -10.86 7.96
CA ILE A 386 -11.36 -9.55 7.82
C ILE A 386 -10.34 -8.57 7.27
N ALA A 387 -10.57 -8.08 6.06
CA ALA A 387 -9.73 -7.07 5.45
C ALA A 387 -9.74 -5.76 6.25
N GLN A 388 -8.63 -5.04 6.24
CA GLN A 388 -8.48 -3.81 6.99
C GLN A 388 -8.20 -2.63 6.07
N ALA A 389 -8.91 -1.54 6.29
CA ALA A 389 -8.46 -0.21 5.87
C ALA A 389 -7.66 0.43 7.00
N SER A 390 -6.72 1.30 6.68
CA SER A 390 -5.97 2.04 7.70
C SER A 390 -5.78 3.51 7.34
N ARG A 391 -5.44 4.31 8.33
CA ARG A 391 -5.14 5.74 8.17
C ARG A 391 -3.92 6.11 9.00
N LEU A 392 -2.96 6.79 8.37
CA LEU A 392 -1.98 7.61 9.06
C LEU A 392 -2.48 9.06 9.07
N ARG A 393 -2.56 9.66 10.27
CA ARG A 393 -2.85 11.07 10.46
C ARG A 393 -1.59 11.82 10.93
N ILE A 394 -1.35 13.02 10.37
CA ILE A 394 -0.31 13.94 10.79
C ILE A 394 -0.94 15.35 10.82
N GLY A 395 -1.48 15.74 11.99
CA GLY A 395 -2.25 16.97 12.11
C GLY A 395 -3.47 16.98 11.19
N GLU A 396 -3.49 17.90 10.22
CA GLU A 396 -4.55 18.06 9.22
C GLU A 396 -4.29 17.29 7.92
N LEU A 397 -3.26 16.42 7.89
CA LEU A 397 -2.96 15.56 6.75
C LEU A 397 -3.32 14.13 7.10
N GLU A 398 -4.04 13.47 6.21
CA GLU A 398 -4.48 12.09 6.37
C GLU A 398 -4.16 11.26 5.12
N ILE A 399 -3.60 10.07 5.34
CA ILE A 399 -3.28 9.10 4.30
C ILE A 399 -4.07 7.83 4.59
N LEU A 400 -5.05 7.52 3.74
CA LEU A 400 -5.84 6.31 3.83
C LEU A 400 -5.22 5.23 2.95
N HIS A 401 -5.25 3.99 3.44
CA HIS A 401 -4.80 2.80 2.73
C HIS A 401 -5.98 1.82 2.66
N LEU A 402 -6.38 1.46 1.44
CA LEU A 402 -7.48 0.56 1.15
C LEU A 402 -6.96 -0.75 0.52
N PRO A 403 -7.56 -1.90 0.84
CA PRO A 403 -7.23 -3.17 0.20
C PRO A 403 -7.81 -3.23 -1.20
N GLY A 404 -7.31 -4.17 -2.04
CA GLY A 404 -7.86 -4.50 -3.34
C GLY A 404 -7.90 -3.36 -4.34
N GLU A 405 -8.82 -3.45 -5.29
CA GLU A 405 -9.00 -2.53 -6.41
C GLU A 405 -10.27 -1.67 -6.26
N PRO A 406 -10.27 -0.70 -5.32
CA PRO A 406 -11.42 0.17 -5.06
C PRO A 406 -11.73 1.07 -6.25
N PHE A 407 -13.02 1.32 -6.47
CA PHE A 407 -13.47 2.33 -7.41
C PHE A 407 -13.16 3.74 -6.92
N VAL A 408 -12.98 4.69 -7.85
CA VAL A 408 -12.65 6.09 -7.55
C VAL A 408 -13.70 6.76 -6.67
N GLU A 409 -14.94 6.29 -6.70
CA GLU A 409 -16.03 6.78 -5.86
C GLU A 409 -15.68 6.72 -4.36
N PHE A 410 -14.95 5.71 -3.91
CA PHE A 410 -14.53 5.61 -2.51
C PHE A 410 -13.43 6.62 -2.15
N GLN A 411 -12.52 6.93 -3.07
CA GLN A 411 -11.55 8.02 -2.90
C GLN A 411 -12.24 9.38 -2.81
N LEU A 412 -13.15 9.67 -3.72
CA LEU A 412 -13.93 10.91 -3.72
C LEU A 412 -14.81 11.00 -2.47
N TYR A 413 -15.41 9.89 -2.04
CA TYR A 413 -16.16 9.82 -0.79
C TYR A 413 -15.29 10.20 0.41
N ALA A 414 -14.10 9.61 0.55
CA ALA A 414 -13.17 9.93 1.63
C ALA A 414 -12.83 11.43 1.66
N GLN A 415 -12.57 12.03 0.52
CA GLN A 415 -12.24 13.45 0.39
C GLN A 415 -13.40 14.39 0.76
N VAL A 416 -14.65 13.96 0.49
CA VAL A 416 -15.86 14.73 0.86
C VAL A 416 -16.19 14.57 2.34
N GLN A 417 -15.97 13.38 2.93
CA GLN A 417 -16.25 13.12 4.35
C GLN A 417 -15.24 13.79 5.30
N ALA A 418 -14.03 14.02 4.84
CA ALA A 418 -13.02 14.69 5.65
C ALA A 418 -13.40 16.14 6.00
N ALA A 419 -12.91 16.65 7.12
CA ALA A 419 -13.08 18.04 7.49
C ALA A 419 -12.49 18.96 6.40
N LYS A 420 -13.08 20.12 6.19
CA LYS A 420 -12.68 21.06 5.11
C LYS A 420 -11.21 21.50 5.18
N SER A 421 -10.64 21.50 6.38
CA SER A 421 -9.22 21.82 6.60
C SER A 421 -8.28 20.64 6.37
N THR A 422 -8.80 19.43 6.14
CA THR A 422 -8.01 18.22 6.06
C THR A 422 -7.59 17.91 4.63
N PHE A 423 -6.32 17.61 4.42
CA PHE A 423 -5.76 17.14 3.15
C PHE A 423 -5.72 15.61 3.14
N VAL A 424 -6.56 14.99 2.31
CA VAL A 424 -6.72 13.53 2.26
C VAL A 424 -6.03 12.95 1.03
N CYS A 425 -5.11 12.01 1.24
CA CYS A 425 -4.58 11.11 0.22
C CYS A 425 -5.19 9.72 0.40
N VAL A 426 -5.41 8.99 -0.69
CA VAL A 426 -5.90 7.62 -0.66
C VAL A 426 -5.00 6.75 -1.53
N ALA A 427 -4.52 5.63 -0.99
CA ALA A 427 -3.85 4.56 -1.72
C ALA A 427 -4.77 3.34 -1.74
N GLY A 428 -5.02 2.79 -2.91
CA GLY A 428 -5.61 1.47 -3.11
C GLY A 428 -4.55 0.38 -3.21
N TYR A 429 -4.95 -0.81 -3.60
CA TYR A 429 -4.07 -1.93 -3.96
C TYR A 429 -3.18 -2.49 -2.83
N GLY A 430 -3.62 -2.35 -1.56
CA GLY A 430 -3.18 -3.21 -0.47
C GLY A 430 -3.88 -4.56 -0.57
N GLU A 431 -3.44 -5.62 0.11
CA GLU A 431 -4.10 -6.96 0.06
C GLU A 431 -4.95 -7.18 -1.21
N CYS A 432 -4.28 -7.42 -2.33
CA CYS A 432 -4.93 -7.43 -3.65
C CYS A 432 -5.86 -8.65 -3.87
N GLY A 433 -5.86 -9.64 -2.98
CA GLY A 433 -6.78 -10.77 -3.03
C GLY A 433 -8.25 -10.37 -2.97
N VAL A 434 -8.56 -9.19 -2.46
CA VAL A 434 -9.93 -8.61 -2.47
C VAL A 434 -10.45 -8.40 -3.90
N TRP A 435 -9.57 -8.12 -4.86
CA TRP A 435 -9.90 -7.74 -6.24
C TRP A 435 -10.78 -6.49 -6.30
N TYR A 436 -11.61 -6.36 -7.37
CA TYR A 436 -12.44 -5.17 -7.59
C TYR A 436 -13.59 -5.08 -6.61
N TYR A 437 -13.86 -3.86 -6.14
CA TYR A 437 -15.10 -3.51 -5.48
C TYR A 437 -15.49 -2.06 -5.78
N GLY A 438 -16.79 -1.85 -5.93
CA GLY A 438 -17.37 -0.57 -6.35
C GLY A 438 -18.71 -0.31 -5.67
N PRO A 439 -19.40 0.78 -6.04
CA PRO A 439 -20.77 1.04 -5.60
C PRO A 439 -21.70 -0.12 -5.96
N ASP A 440 -22.66 -0.42 -5.08
CA ASP A 440 -23.56 -1.57 -5.23
C ASP A 440 -24.35 -1.57 -6.56
N ARG A 441 -24.58 -0.38 -7.13
CA ARG A 441 -25.28 -0.25 -8.43
C ARG A 441 -24.61 -1.02 -9.58
N ILE A 442 -23.29 -1.27 -9.53
CA ILE A 442 -22.59 -1.94 -10.64
C ILE A 442 -23.08 -3.35 -10.88
N PHE A 443 -23.64 -4.01 -9.87
CA PHE A 443 -24.17 -5.37 -10.00
C PHE A 443 -25.49 -5.44 -10.78
N ALA A 444 -26.20 -4.31 -10.93
CA ALA A 444 -27.40 -4.18 -11.76
C ALA A 444 -27.09 -3.71 -13.19
N ASP A 445 -25.87 -3.25 -13.48
CA ASP A 445 -25.50 -2.75 -14.79
C ASP A 445 -25.43 -3.87 -15.84
N ARG A 446 -25.92 -3.60 -17.03
CA ARG A 446 -25.73 -4.48 -18.20
C ARG A 446 -24.39 -4.17 -18.84
N GLY A 447 -23.42 -5.10 -18.80
CA GLY A 447 -22.05 -4.89 -19.26
C GLY A 447 -21.17 -4.32 -18.15
N GLY A 448 -20.00 -3.81 -18.53
CA GLY A 448 -18.92 -3.50 -17.59
C GLY A 448 -17.99 -4.69 -17.43
N TYR A 449 -16.86 -4.47 -16.76
CA TYR A 449 -15.80 -5.48 -16.61
C TYR A 449 -15.62 -5.86 -15.13
N GLU A 450 -15.63 -4.88 -14.25
CA GLU A 450 -15.12 -4.99 -12.89
C GLU A 450 -15.93 -5.97 -12.04
N GLN A 451 -17.26 -6.03 -12.24
CA GLN A 451 -18.10 -6.96 -11.50
C GLN A 451 -17.83 -8.43 -11.84
N THR A 452 -17.18 -8.72 -12.96
CA THR A 452 -16.74 -10.09 -13.30
C THR A 452 -15.51 -10.52 -12.52
N TRP A 453 -14.81 -9.57 -11.87
CA TRP A 453 -13.67 -9.76 -10.99
C TRP A 453 -13.96 -9.37 -9.53
N SER A 454 -15.17 -8.93 -9.22
CA SER A 454 -15.61 -8.64 -7.86
C SER A 454 -15.96 -9.93 -7.14
N LEU A 455 -14.96 -10.54 -6.50
CA LEU A 455 -15.17 -11.73 -5.66
C LEU A 455 -16.07 -11.43 -4.45
N THR A 456 -16.02 -10.18 -3.97
CA THR A 456 -16.88 -9.69 -2.92
C THR A 456 -18.23 -9.22 -3.51
N GLY A 457 -19.30 -9.44 -2.81
CA GLY A 457 -20.64 -8.97 -3.20
C GLY A 457 -20.78 -7.44 -3.02
N PRO A 458 -22.01 -6.92 -3.10
CA PRO A 458 -22.31 -5.56 -2.72
C PRO A 458 -21.73 -5.26 -1.33
N CYS A 459 -20.93 -4.18 -1.22
CA CYS A 459 -20.19 -3.86 -0.01
C CYS A 459 -19.99 -2.34 0.18
N GLU A 460 -20.77 -1.54 -0.54
CA GLU A 460 -20.63 -0.07 -0.53
C GLU A 460 -20.80 0.51 0.88
N ALA A 461 -21.77 -0.01 1.64
CA ALA A 461 -22.05 0.46 2.99
C ALA A 461 -20.90 0.16 3.96
N GLU A 462 -20.33 -1.03 3.90
CA GLU A 462 -19.23 -1.50 4.73
C GLU A 462 -17.96 -0.68 4.47
N VAL A 463 -17.62 -0.46 3.21
CA VAL A 463 -16.46 0.34 2.81
C VAL A 463 -16.61 1.80 3.23
N LYS A 464 -17.78 2.40 2.99
CA LYS A 464 -18.07 3.78 3.44
C LYS A 464 -18.05 3.91 4.97
N SER A 465 -18.55 2.91 5.69
CA SER A 465 -18.51 2.87 7.15
C SER A 465 -17.08 2.82 7.67
N ALA A 466 -16.22 1.98 7.08
CA ALA A 466 -14.81 1.92 7.44
C ALA A 466 -14.10 3.26 7.19
N ILE A 467 -14.29 3.87 6.01
CA ILE A 467 -13.73 5.18 5.66
C ILE A 467 -14.19 6.25 6.65
N SER A 468 -15.50 6.32 6.95
CA SER A 468 -16.06 7.29 7.90
C SER A 468 -15.50 7.09 9.30
N THR A 469 -15.36 5.83 9.75
CA THR A 469 -14.76 5.49 11.05
C THR A 469 -13.31 5.98 11.13
N LEU A 470 -12.54 5.83 10.06
CA LEU A 470 -11.16 6.30 10.01
C LEU A 470 -11.09 7.84 10.07
N LEU A 471 -11.96 8.55 9.38
CA LEU A 471 -11.92 10.02 9.26
C LEU A 471 -12.49 10.76 10.48
N THR A 472 -13.31 10.10 11.31
CA THR A 472 -13.95 10.71 12.50
C THR A 472 -13.19 10.48 13.82
N ARG A 473 -12.23 9.55 13.84
CA ARG A 473 -11.38 9.24 15.00
C ARG A 473 -10.02 9.91 14.82
#